data_2a2503834ad3c6dd0599c8f768271558
#
_entry.id   2a2503834ad3c6dd0599c8f768271558
#
_cell.length_a   1.000
_cell.length_b   1.000
_cell.length_c   1.000
_cell.angle_alpha   90.00
_cell.angle_beta   90.00
_cell.angle_gamma   90.00
#
_symmetry.space_group_name_H-M   'P 1'
#
loop_
_entity.id
_entity.type
_entity.pdbx_description
1 polymer ?
#
loop_
_entity_poly.entity_id
_entity_poly.type
_entity_poly.pdbx_seq_one_letter_code
_entity_poly.pdbx_strand_id
1 'polypeptide(L)'
;MAAMRVPLVLLACGSFNPITNQHMRLFELARDHLHGTGQYKVVGGIVSPVSDGYGKQGLVLAKHRVAMAKLALQSSDWVSVDDWESQQPDWTETVVTLRSAPPRTNPVVEPSQQNLPSSRTFQSSCTTVMYHYGRILKQYQQKLEDRDSMSSQPPSPTAPQLKLLCGADFLDSFSVPGLWLEAHVEELAGRFGLVCVSRGALQPEWAVHRSDTLSRHRQNIFLVREWIRNEISATEVRRGLRRGQSVRYLVPDSVLEYVQQHHLYTHDSETLNQGAPLRPLTKQASDA
;
A
#
# COMPACT_ATOMS: atom_id res chain seq x y z
N MET A 1 -14.67 -28.31 -17.86
CA MET A 1 -13.37 -28.03 -17.20
C MET A 1 -13.52 -26.70 -16.46
N ALA A 2 -13.23 -26.63 -15.15
CA ALA A 2 -13.24 -25.35 -14.45
C ALA A 2 -12.10 -24.49 -15.00
N ALA A 3 -12.41 -23.25 -15.39
CA ALA A 3 -11.42 -22.32 -15.87
C ALA A 3 -10.36 -22.10 -14.77
N MET A 4 -9.08 -22.22 -15.11
CA MET A 4 -7.99 -21.97 -14.16
C MET A 4 -8.03 -20.49 -13.75
N ARG A 5 -8.14 -20.24 -12.46
CA ARG A 5 -8.14 -18.89 -11.90
C ARG A 5 -6.72 -18.31 -11.92
N VAL A 6 -6.60 -17.04 -12.25
CA VAL A 6 -5.31 -16.32 -12.24
C VAL A 6 -4.86 -16.08 -10.79
N PRO A 7 -3.67 -16.52 -10.40
CA PRO A 7 -3.13 -16.19 -9.07
C PRO A 7 -2.92 -14.67 -8.94
N LEU A 8 -3.30 -14.11 -7.79
CA LEU A 8 -3.27 -12.66 -7.57
C LEU A 8 -2.70 -12.33 -6.19
N VAL A 9 -1.83 -11.33 -6.15
CA VAL A 9 -1.32 -10.71 -4.92
C VAL A 9 -1.90 -9.30 -4.80
N LEU A 10 -2.37 -8.95 -3.62
CA LEU A 10 -2.86 -7.60 -3.29
C LEU A 10 -1.76 -6.82 -2.59
N LEU A 11 -1.44 -5.61 -3.06
CA LEU A 11 -0.49 -4.69 -2.42
C LEU A 11 -1.24 -3.47 -1.92
N ALA A 12 -1.12 -3.14 -0.63
CA ALA A 12 -1.60 -1.90 -0.05
C ALA A 12 -0.41 -1.04 0.40
N CYS A 13 -0.20 0.10 -0.28
CA CYS A 13 0.75 1.12 0.13
C CYS A 13 0.06 2.17 0.98
N GLY A 14 0.70 2.61 2.06
CA GLY A 14 0.07 3.61 2.92
C GLY A 14 0.89 3.97 4.15
N SER A 15 0.41 4.97 4.87
CA SER A 15 1.10 5.42 6.09
C SER A 15 0.92 4.47 7.28
N PHE A 16 -0.19 3.76 7.38
CA PHE A 16 -0.53 2.85 8.49
C PHE A 16 -0.17 3.44 9.86
N ASN A 17 -0.71 4.61 10.16
CA ASN A 17 -0.32 5.47 11.28
C ASN A 17 -1.46 5.71 12.28
N PRO A 18 -1.80 4.72 13.15
CA PRO A 18 -1.40 3.31 13.13
C PRO A 18 -2.20 2.48 12.10
N ILE A 19 -1.81 1.23 11.92
CA ILE A 19 -2.66 0.23 11.27
C ILE A 19 -3.91 0.01 12.13
N THR A 20 -5.07 -0.15 11.48
CA THR A 20 -6.37 -0.33 12.16
C THR A 20 -7.05 -1.60 11.69
N ASN A 21 -8.08 -2.05 12.41
CA ASN A 21 -8.90 -3.18 11.98
C ASN A 21 -9.51 -2.97 10.60
N GLN A 22 -9.81 -1.70 10.23
CA GLN A 22 -10.30 -1.41 8.89
C GLN A 22 -9.27 -1.63 7.79
N HIS A 23 -7.98 -1.35 8.02
CA HIS A 23 -6.95 -1.64 7.02
C HIS A 23 -6.85 -3.15 6.71
N MET A 24 -6.97 -4.00 7.74
CA MET A 24 -6.97 -5.45 7.55
C MET A 24 -8.26 -5.92 6.87
N ARG A 25 -9.39 -5.32 7.22
CA ARG A 25 -10.69 -5.63 6.64
C ARG A 25 -10.72 -5.40 5.12
N LEU A 26 -9.99 -4.38 4.61
CA LEU A 26 -9.88 -4.13 3.16
C LEU A 26 -9.38 -5.37 2.40
N PHE A 27 -8.40 -6.08 2.95
CA PHE A 27 -7.86 -7.28 2.32
C PHE A 27 -8.88 -8.41 2.23
N GLU A 28 -9.64 -8.63 3.29
CA GLU A 28 -10.69 -9.67 3.33
C GLU A 28 -11.80 -9.40 2.31
N LEU A 29 -12.30 -8.15 2.28
CA LEU A 29 -13.33 -7.74 1.32
C LEU A 29 -12.87 -7.88 -0.13
N ALA A 30 -11.64 -7.45 -0.40
CA ALA A 30 -11.05 -7.55 -1.74
C ALA A 30 -10.88 -9.01 -2.16
N ARG A 31 -10.41 -9.88 -1.25
CA ARG A 31 -10.25 -11.32 -1.50
C ARG A 31 -11.59 -11.98 -1.81
N ASP A 32 -12.61 -11.73 -0.99
CA ASP A 32 -13.94 -12.29 -1.17
C ASP A 32 -14.54 -11.88 -2.52
N HIS A 33 -14.45 -10.58 -2.85
CA HIS A 33 -14.95 -10.05 -4.12
C HIS A 33 -14.24 -10.71 -5.32
N LEU A 34 -12.91 -10.72 -5.31
CA LEU A 34 -12.11 -11.26 -6.40
C LEU A 34 -12.32 -12.77 -6.59
N HIS A 35 -12.44 -13.51 -5.49
CA HIS A 35 -12.81 -14.93 -5.54
C HIS A 35 -14.21 -15.13 -6.13
N GLY A 36 -15.16 -14.23 -5.78
CA GLY A 36 -16.53 -14.25 -6.30
C GLY A 36 -16.61 -14.01 -7.82
N THR A 37 -15.64 -13.31 -8.42
CA THR A 37 -15.60 -13.12 -9.90
C THR A 37 -15.32 -14.42 -10.66
N GLY A 38 -14.76 -15.43 -10.01
CA GLY A 38 -14.31 -16.66 -10.65
C GLY A 38 -13.02 -16.53 -11.48
N GLN A 39 -12.52 -15.30 -11.69
CA GLN A 39 -11.33 -15.02 -12.52
C GLN A 39 -10.03 -15.19 -11.73
N TYR A 40 -10.02 -14.79 -10.46
CA TYR A 40 -8.81 -14.70 -9.64
C TYR A 40 -8.81 -15.67 -8.47
N LYS A 41 -7.60 -16.09 -8.09
CA LYS A 41 -7.31 -16.72 -6.81
C LYS A 41 -6.33 -15.83 -6.06
N VAL A 42 -6.79 -15.09 -5.06
CA VAL A 42 -5.89 -14.29 -4.22
C VAL A 42 -5.03 -15.24 -3.40
N VAL A 43 -3.73 -15.18 -3.61
CA VAL A 43 -2.72 -16.07 -3.01
C VAL A 43 -1.87 -15.36 -1.96
N GLY A 44 -1.95 -14.02 -1.90
CA GLY A 44 -1.23 -13.23 -0.90
C GLY A 44 -1.68 -11.78 -0.84
N GLY A 45 -1.40 -11.16 0.30
CA GLY A 45 -1.58 -9.74 0.56
C GLY A 45 -0.31 -9.15 1.17
N ILE A 46 -0.04 -7.88 0.87
CA ILE A 46 1.15 -7.17 1.31
C ILE A 46 0.76 -5.78 1.79
N VAL A 47 1.17 -5.46 3.01
CA VAL A 47 1.13 -4.13 3.59
C VAL A 47 2.50 -3.51 3.44
N SER A 48 2.62 -2.39 2.71
CA SER A 48 3.86 -1.63 2.50
C SER A 48 3.76 -0.26 3.18
N PRO A 49 4.34 -0.07 4.38
CA PRO A 49 4.38 1.23 5.03
C PRO A 49 5.34 2.18 4.31
N VAL A 50 4.89 3.42 4.04
CA VAL A 50 5.69 4.46 3.38
C VAL A 50 6.94 4.84 4.21
N SER A 51 7.96 5.40 3.55
CA SER A 51 9.16 5.92 4.22
C SER A 51 8.86 7.16 5.06
N ASP A 52 9.79 7.52 5.97
CA ASP A 52 9.68 8.74 6.77
C ASP A 52 9.86 10.00 5.90
N GLY A 53 10.55 9.89 4.76
CA GLY A 53 10.69 10.94 3.74
C GLY A 53 9.37 11.35 3.09
N TYR A 54 8.25 10.64 3.35
CA TYR A 54 6.92 11.02 2.86
C TYR A 54 6.45 12.39 3.39
N GLY A 55 7.10 12.93 4.43
CA GLY A 55 6.89 14.30 4.89
C GLY A 55 5.50 14.63 5.45
N LYS A 56 4.72 13.61 5.82
CA LYS A 56 3.37 13.76 6.35
C LYS A 56 3.41 14.19 7.81
N GLN A 57 2.76 15.31 8.14
CA GLN A 57 2.68 15.77 9.53
C GLN A 57 2.04 14.72 10.45
N GLY A 58 2.59 14.54 11.65
CA GLY A 58 2.10 13.58 12.64
C GLY A 58 2.35 12.10 12.27
N LEU A 59 3.21 11.86 11.28
CA LEU A 59 3.66 10.51 10.95
C LEU A 59 4.70 10.06 11.98
N VAL A 60 4.40 9.02 12.76
CA VAL A 60 5.41 8.40 13.61
C VAL A 60 6.44 7.65 12.75
N LEU A 61 7.65 7.53 13.26
CA LEU A 61 8.76 6.90 12.52
C LEU A 61 8.37 5.54 11.95
N ALA A 62 8.87 5.26 10.77
CA ALA A 62 8.58 4.04 10.01
C ALA A 62 8.82 2.76 10.82
N LYS A 63 9.88 2.74 11.66
CA LYS A 63 10.16 1.62 12.56
C LYS A 63 8.97 1.23 13.45
N HIS A 64 8.23 2.23 13.97
CA HIS A 64 7.03 1.98 14.79
C HIS A 64 5.85 1.52 13.93
N ARG A 65 5.65 2.13 12.76
CA ARG A 65 4.55 1.79 11.85
C ARG A 65 4.69 0.37 11.32
N VAL A 66 5.91 -0.02 10.95
CA VAL A 66 6.26 -1.40 10.55
C VAL A 66 6.05 -2.39 11.69
N ALA A 67 6.52 -2.06 12.90
CA ALA A 67 6.32 -2.91 14.07
C ALA A 67 4.84 -3.14 14.37
N MET A 68 4.04 -2.06 14.40
CA MET A 68 2.58 -2.14 14.59
C MET A 68 1.91 -2.96 13.49
N ALA A 69 2.32 -2.80 12.23
CA ALA A 69 1.77 -3.58 11.12
C ALA A 69 2.12 -5.07 11.25
N LYS A 70 3.35 -5.40 11.64
CA LYS A 70 3.77 -6.79 11.90
C LYS A 70 2.97 -7.42 13.05
N LEU A 71 2.75 -6.68 14.14
CA LEU A 71 1.92 -7.11 15.26
C LEU A 71 0.46 -7.35 14.86
N ALA A 72 -0.12 -6.44 14.08
CA ALA A 72 -1.50 -6.54 13.62
C ALA A 72 -1.75 -7.77 12.75
N LEU A 73 -0.75 -8.19 12.00
CA LEU A 73 -0.86 -9.27 11.02
C LEU A 73 -0.34 -10.63 11.51
N GLN A 74 0.04 -10.75 12.79
CA GLN A 74 0.55 -12.00 13.35
C GLN A 74 -0.42 -13.18 13.19
N SER A 75 -1.72 -12.92 13.21
CA SER A 75 -2.76 -13.95 13.05
C SER A 75 -3.13 -14.22 11.58
N SER A 76 -2.57 -13.46 10.64
CA SER A 76 -2.85 -13.67 9.22
C SER A 76 -1.90 -14.68 8.61
N ASP A 77 -2.44 -15.68 7.93
CA ASP A 77 -1.69 -16.70 7.19
C ASP A 77 -1.40 -16.31 5.73
N TRP A 78 -2.00 -15.21 5.24
CA TRP A 78 -1.91 -14.81 3.84
C TRP A 78 -1.54 -13.35 3.62
N VAL A 79 -1.65 -12.45 4.63
CA VAL A 79 -1.20 -11.06 4.54
C VAL A 79 0.08 -10.86 5.33
N SER A 80 1.08 -10.23 4.73
CA SER A 80 2.38 -9.96 5.34
C SER A 80 2.77 -8.48 5.22
N VAL A 81 3.75 -8.07 6.02
CA VAL A 81 4.34 -6.73 5.93
C VAL A 81 5.61 -6.79 5.10
N ASP A 82 5.73 -5.89 4.15
CA ASP A 82 7.01 -5.60 3.51
C ASP A 82 7.49 -4.22 3.97
N ASP A 83 8.70 -4.17 4.53
CA ASP A 83 9.28 -2.97 5.13
C ASP A 83 10.30 -2.26 4.23
N TRP A 84 10.46 -2.73 2.99
CA TRP A 84 11.44 -2.18 2.07
C TRP A 84 11.23 -0.68 1.78
N GLU A 85 10.00 -0.26 1.43
CA GLU A 85 9.66 1.14 1.15
C GLU A 85 9.99 2.05 2.35
N SER A 86 9.71 1.55 3.56
CA SER A 86 9.94 2.26 4.80
C SER A 86 11.42 2.51 5.12
N GLN A 87 12.33 1.73 4.53
CA GLN A 87 13.78 1.82 4.72
C GLN A 87 14.46 2.76 3.71
N GLN A 88 13.70 3.28 2.71
CA GLN A 88 14.29 4.18 1.73
C GLN A 88 14.55 5.57 2.35
N PRO A 89 15.72 6.19 2.06
CA PRO A 89 16.08 7.49 2.64
C PRO A 89 15.16 8.61 2.15
N ASP A 90 14.65 8.49 0.94
CA ASP A 90 13.76 9.48 0.31
C ASP A 90 12.36 8.91 0.10
N TRP A 91 11.37 9.79 0.13
CA TRP A 91 10.03 9.40 -0.26
C TRP A 91 9.97 9.03 -1.75
N THR A 92 9.47 7.84 -2.00
CA THR A 92 9.23 7.33 -3.34
C THR A 92 7.75 7.39 -3.67
N GLU A 93 7.39 8.03 -4.77
CA GLU A 93 5.99 8.05 -5.25
C GLU A 93 5.50 6.61 -5.51
N THR A 94 4.24 6.32 -5.24
CA THR A 94 3.63 4.97 -5.36
C THR A 94 3.87 4.33 -6.73
N VAL A 95 3.93 5.14 -7.78
CA VAL A 95 4.21 4.70 -9.16
C VAL A 95 5.69 4.40 -9.37
N VAL A 96 6.54 5.09 -8.66
CA VAL A 96 7.98 4.92 -8.74
C VAL A 96 8.40 3.65 -8.07
N THR A 97 7.73 3.33 -6.97
CA THR A 97 7.80 2.04 -6.35
C THR A 97 7.36 0.90 -7.31
N LEU A 98 6.62 1.11 -8.39
CA LEU A 98 6.11 0.08 -9.33
C LEU A 98 6.96 -0.21 -10.57
N ARG A 99 7.96 0.59 -10.93
CA ARG A 99 8.68 0.49 -12.23
C ARG A 99 10.03 -0.23 -12.22
N SER A 100 10.65 -0.54 -11.12
CA SER A 100 12.05 -1.00 -11.14
C SER A 100 12.28 -2.48 -10.90
N ALA A 101 12.34 -3.24 -11.99
CA ALA A 101 13.21 -4.41 -12.11
C ALA A 101 13.64 -4.63 -13.55
N PRO A 102 14.94 -4.53 -13.88
CA PRO A 102 15.47 -5.07 -15.11
C PRO A 102 15.67 -6.59 -14.98
N PRO A 103 15.59 -7.34 -16.11
CA PRO A 103 16.01 -8.74 -16.13
C PRO A 103 17.53 -8.81 -15.96
N ARG A 104 18.01 -9.54 -14.99
CA ARG A 104 19.45 -9.77 -14.82
C ARG A 104 19.89 -10.99 -15.61
N THR A 105 20.70 -10.74 -16.64
CA THR A 105 21.74 -11.65 -17.08
C THR A 105 23.06 -11.23 -16.43
N ASN A 106 23.67 -12.14 -15.73
CA ASN A 106 25.03 -12.30 -15.18
C ASN A 106 26.02 -11.13 -14.98
N PRO A 107 27.03 -11.33 -14.09
CA PRO A 107 27.77 -10.26 -13.43
C PRO A 107 29.02 -9.87 -14.20
N VAL A 108 29.33 -8.58 -14.31
CA VAL A 108 30.71 -8.11 -14.54
C VAL A 108 30.89 -6.67 -14.02
N VAL A 109 31.84 -6.53 -13.06
CA VAL A 109 32.82 -5.46 -12.89
C VAL A 109 32.34 -4.03 -12.63
N GLU A 110 32.73 -3.51 -11.48
CA GLU A 110 32.79 -2.08 -11.17
C GLU A 110 33.65 -1.29 -12.17
N PRO A 111 33.29 -0.05 -12.42
CA PRO A 111 34.31 0.96 -12.54
C PRO A 111 34.10 2.17 -11.63
N SER A 112 35.22 2.56 -11.08
CA SER A 112 35.63 3.75 -10.39
C SER A 112 34.91 5.07 -10.70
N GLN A 113 34.80 5.87 -9.64
CA GLN A 113 34.42 7.27 -9.53
C GLN A 113 34.99 8.16 -10.63
N GLN A 114 34.12 8.97 -11.22
CA GLN A 114 34.49 10.31 -11.70
C GLN A 114 33.25 11.24 -11.83
N ASN A 115 33.33 12.31 -11.05
CA ASN A 115 32.84 13.68 -11.20
C ASN A 115 31.50 13.99 -11.89
N LEU A 116 30.67 14.64 -11.08
CA LEU A 116 29.45 15.41 -11.41
C LEU A 116 29.62 16.48 -12.50
N PRO A 117 28.50 16.86 -13.14
CA PRO A 117 27.89 18.12 -12.76
C PRO A 117 26.40 18.04 -12.47
N SER A 118 25.99 18.94 -11.59
CA SER A 118 24.66 19.19 -11.10
C SER A 118 23.71 19.63 -12.20
N SER A 119 22.70 18.83 -12.47
CA SER A 119 21.39 19.31 -12.93
C SER A 119 20.33 18.38 -12.36
N ARG A 120 19.59 18.90 -11.39
CA ARG A 120 18.45 18.20 -10.81
C ARG A 120 17.38 18.07 -11.86
N THR A 121 17.28 16.92 -12.46
CA THR A 121 16.20 16.54 -13.34
C THR A 121 15.41 15.43 -12.65
N PHE A 122 14.14 15.67 -12.52
CA PHE A 122 13.03 14.90 -11.99
C PHE A 122 12.89 13.50 -12.63
N GLN A 123 13.80 12.56 -12.38
CA GLN A 123 13.77 11.25 -13.02
C GLN A 123 13.99 10.05 -12.08
N SER A 124 14.00 10.24 -10.76
CA SER A 124 14.52 9.23 -9.83
C SER A 124 13.48 8.35 -9.14
N SER A 125 12.21 8.43 -9.45
CA SER A 125 11.22 7.80 -8.59
C SER A 125 10.53 6.52 -9.08
N CYS A 126 10.83 6.10 -10.30
CA CYS A 126 10.16 4.97 -10.98
C CYS A 126 10.74 3.58 -10.70
N THR A 127 11.98 3.51 -10.26
CA THR A 127 12.78 2.28 -10.23
C THR A 127 12.47 1.35 -9.05
N THR A 128 11.94 1.88 -7.98
CA THR A 128 11.89 1.25 -6.68
C THR A 128 10.75 0.24 -6.47
N VAL A 129 9.59 0.41 -7.06
CA VAL A 129 8.46 -0.52 -6.92
C VAL A 129 8.53 -1.72 -7.83
N MET A 130 9.13 -1.60 -9.01
CA MET A 130 9.40 -2.78 -9.83
C MET A 130 10.44 -3.69 -9.18
N TYR A 131 11.43 -3.11 -8.47
CA TYR A 131 12.36 -3.91 -7.66
C TYR A 131 11.64 -4.63 -6.53
N HIS A 132 10.76 -3.93 -5.84
CA HIS A 132 9.94 -4.47 -4.76
C HIS A 132 8.94 -5.51 -5.29
N TYR A 133 8.27 -5.23 -6.39
CA TYR A 133 7.41 -6.16 -7.11
C TYR A 133 8.15 -7.42 -7.54
N GLY A 134 9.33 -7.28 -8.16
CA GLY A 134 10.16 -8.42 -8.53
C GLY A 134 10.64 -9.23 -7.32
N ARG A 135 10.92 -8.56 -6.18
CA ARG A 135 11.29 -9.23 -4.94
C ARG A 135 10.10 -9.95 -4.31
N ILE A 136 8.94 -9.31 -4.28
CA ILE A 136 7.69 -9.88 -3.78
C ILE A 136 7.27 -11.06 -4.64
N LEU A 137 7.28 -10.92 -5.96
CA LEU A 137 6.98 -12.02 -6.87
C LEU A 137 7.97 -13.18 -6.68
N LYS A 138 9.27 -12.90 -6.54
CA LYS A 138 10.27 -13.93 -6.25
C LYS A 138 10.03 -14.61 -4.90
N GLN A 139 9.71 -13.85 -3.86
CA GLN A 139 9.40 -14.43 -2.54
C GLN A 139 8.11 -15.26 -2.58
N TYR A 140 7.10 -14.82 -3.32
CA TYR A 140 5.87 -15.59 -3.50
C TYR A 140 6.04 -16.76 -4.46
N GLN A 141 6.82 -16.60 -5.53
CA GLN A 141 7.20 -17.72 -6.38
C GLN A 141 7.97 -18.77 -5.57
N GLN A 142 8.95 -18.34 -4.77
CA GLN A 142 9.70 -19.26 -3.88
C GLN A 142 8.77 -19.94 -2.88
N LYS A 143 7.87 -19.20 -2.22
CA LYS A 143 6.86 -19.80 -1.32
C LYS A 143 5.88 -20.73 -2.04
N LEU A 144 5.56 -20.45 -3.30
CA LEU A 144 4.71 -21.35 -4.10
C LEU A 144 5.49 -22.59 -4.52
N GLU A 145 6.75 -22.45 -4.92
CA GLU A 145 7.66 -23.54 -5.25
C GLU A 145 7.92 -24.43 -4.02
N ASP A 146 8.13 -23.83 -2.85
CA ASP A 146 8.31 -24.55 -1.58
C ASP A 146 7.03 -25.31 -1.17
N ARG A 147 5.84 -24.76 -1.44
CA ARG A 147 4.55 -25.45 -1.22
C ARG A 147 4.27 -26.52 -2.26
N ASP A 148 4.63 -26.31 -3.50
CA ASP A 148 4.45 -27.28 -4.59
C ASP A 148 5.41 -28.46 -4.46
N SER A 149 6.60 -28.24 -3.88
CA SER A 149 7.51 -29.35 -3.53
C SER A 149 6.94 -30.28 -2.43
N MET A 150 5.96 -29.80 -1.66
CA MET A 150 5.24 -30.57 -0.63
C MET A 150 3.87 -31.07 -1.09
N SER A 151 3.39 -30.68 -2.26
CA SER A 151 2.09 -31.09 -2.80
C SER A 151 2.26 -31.83 -4.13
N SER A 152 1.54 -32.95 -4.29
CA SER A 152 1.52 -33.76 -5.51
C SER A 152 0.73 -33.15 -6.68
N GLN A 153 0.45 -31.82 -6.68
CA GLN A 153 -0.24 -31.13 -7.77
C GLN A 153 0.77 -30.38 -8.67
N PRO A 154 0.58 -30.40 -10.01
CA PRO A 154 1.46 -29.72 -10.92
C PRO A 154 1.44 -28.20 -10.71
N PRO A 155 2.58 -27.49 -10.85
CA PRO A 155 2.70 -26.05 -10.63
C PRO A 155 1.76 -25.27 -11.57
N SER A 156 1.16 -24.19 -11.05
CA SER A 156 0.31 -23.29 -11.85
C SER A 156 1.17 -22.64 -12.95
N PRO A 157 0.80 -22.74 -14.22
CA PRO A 157 1.63 -22.25 -15.33
C PRO A 157 1.65 -20.71 -15.45
N THR A 158 0.95 -19.98 -14.58
CA THR A 158 0.76 -18.53 -14.70
C THR A 158 1.40 -17.81 -13.51
N ALA A 159 2.34 -16.91 -13.77
CA ALA A 159 2.92 -16.04 -12.75
C ALA A 159 1.81 -15.21 -12.06
N PRO A 160 1.87 -15.02 -10.73
CA PRO A 160 0.89 -14.21 -10.02
C PRO A 160 0.83 -12.78 -10.56
N GLN A 161 -0.38 -12.26 -10.74
CA GLN A 161 -0.61 -10.85 -11.03
C GLN A 161 -0.56 -10.03 -9.74
N LEU A 162 -0.27 -8.74 -9.85
CA LEU A 162 -0.34 -7.79 -8.74
C LEU A 162 -1.43 -6.76 -9.02
N LYS A 163 -2.22 -6.43 -7.99
CA LYS A 163 -3.14 -5.29 -8.02
C LYS A 163 -2.95 -4.42 -6.79
N LEU A 164 -3.10 -3.11 -7.00
CA LEU A 164 -3.07 -2.15 -5.89
C LEU A 164 -4.40 -2.18 -5.15
N LEU A 165 -4.35 -2.50 -3.86
CA LEU A 165 -5.49 -2.40 -2.95
C LEU A 165 -5.51 -1.03 -2.30
N CYS A 166 -6.62 -0.30 -2.44
CA CYS A 166 -6.76 1.06 -1.93
C CYS A 166 -8.17 1.34 -1.39
N GLY A 167 -8.31 2.44 -0.67
CA GLY A 167 -9.60 3.01 -0.30
C GLY A 167 -10.14 3.96 -1.38
N ALA A 168 -11.41 4.34 -1.29
CA ALA A 168 -12.04 5.25 -2.24
C ALA A 168 -11.41 6.67 -2.22
N ASP A 169 -10.89 7.10 -1.08
CA ASP A 169 -10.14 8.34 -0.92
C ASP A 169 -8.87 8.39 -1.81
N PHE A 170 -8.26 7.24 -2.06
CA PHE A 170 -7.14 7.14 -2.99
C PHE A 170 -7.56 7.42 -4.44
N LEU A 171 -8.68 6.84 -4.90
CA LEU A 171 -9.21 7.12 -6.23
C LEU A 171 -9.61 8.59 -6.38
N ASP A 172 -10.26 9.17 -5.38
CA ASP A 172 -10.63 10.60 -5.39
C ASP A 172 -9.39 11.50 -5.48
N SER A 173 -8.25 11.08 -4.93
CA SER A 173 -7.00 11.85 -4.98
C SER A 173 -6.46 12.03 -6.41
N PHE A 174 -6.84 11.20 -7.37
CA PHE A 174 -6.44 11.36 -8.77
C PHE A 174 -7.06 12.59 -9.42
N SER A 175 -8.17 13.10 -8.87
CA SER A 175 -8.82 14.34 -9.34
C SER A 175 -8.14 15.61 -8.81
N VAL A 176 -7.20 15.51 -7.87
CA VAL A 176 -6.52 16.68 -7.30
C VAL A 176 -5.46 17.18 -8.29
N PRO A 177 -5.57 18.43 -8.78
CA PRO A 177 -4.64 18.97 -9.76
C PRO A 177 -3.19 18.96 -9.27
N GLY A 178 -2.26 18.48 -10.09
CA GLY A 178 -0.84 18.43 -9.79
C GLY A 178 -0.40 17.41 -8.73
N LEU A 179 -1.33 16.63 -8.16
CA LEU A 179 -0.98 15.60 -7.17
C LEU A 179 -0.42 14.33 -7.84
N TRP A 180 -0.94 13.98 -9.01
CA TRP A 180 -0.56 12.79 -9.77
C TRP A 180 -0.16 13.16 -11.20
N LEU A 181 0.90 12.52 -11.71
CA LEU A 181 1.18 12.56 -13.13
C LEU A 181 0.21 11.61 -13.85
N GLU A 182 -0.37 12.05 -14.96
CA GLU A 182 -1.33 11.25 -15.71
C GLU A 182 -0.73 9.92 -16.18
N ALA A 183 0.53 9.93 -16.62
CA ALA A 183 1.25 8.70 -16.98
C ALA A 183 1.33 7.69 -15.82
N HIS A 184 1.32 8.16 -14.58
CA HIS A 184 1.33 7.30 -13.41
C HIS A 184 -0.05 6.68 -13.16
N VAL A 185 -1.12 7.46 -13.33
CA VAL A 185 -2.48 6.96 -13.22
C VAL A 185 -2.76 5.93 -14.32
N GLU A 186 -2.30 6.21 -15.54
CA GLU A 186 -2.39 5.30 -16.69
C GLU A 186 -1.72 3.95 -16.38
N GLU A 187 -0.51 3.96 -15.82
CA GLU A 187 0.20 2.73 -15.49
C GLU A 187 -0.44 1.98 -14.33
N LEU A 188 -0.85 2.69 -13.28
CA LEU A 188 -1.55 2.09 -12.14
C LEU A 188 -2.83 1.37 -12.58
N ALA A 189 -3.65 2.04 -13.35
CA ALA A 189 -4.93 1.50 -13.79
C ALA A 189 -4.79 0.47 -14.93
N GLY A 190 -3.91 0.74 -15.90
CA GLY A 190 -3.76 -0.08 -17.10
C GLY A 190 -2.93 -1.33 -16.89
N ARG A 191 -1.73 -1.16 -16.31
CA ARG A 191 -0.79 -2.27 -16.15
C ARG A 191 -1.07 -3.14 -14.94
N PHE A 192 -1.27 -2.52 -13.77
CA PHE A 192 -1.46 -3.27 -12.53
C PHE A 192 -2.93 -3.54 -12.23
N GLY A 193 -3.75 -2.53 -12.35
CA GLY A 193 -5.14 -2.54 -11.94
C GLY A 193 -5.33 -2.21 -10.46
N LEU A 194 -6.53 -1.79 -10.14
CA LEU A 194 -6.91 -1.28 -8.85
C LEU A 194 -8.02 -2.14 -8.24
N VAL A 195 -7.92 -2.40 -6.94
CA VAL A 195 -9.01 -2.96 -6.14
C VAL A 195 -9.35 -1.90 -5.09
N CYS A 196 -10.41 -1.16 -5.34
CA CYS A 196 -10.83 -0.05 -4.51
C CYS A 196 -11.97 -0.47 -3.60
N VAL A 197 -11.74 -0.45 -2.29
CA VAL A 197 -12.77 -0.73 -1.30
C VAL A 197 -13.38 0.57 -0.82
N SER A 198 -14.67 0.78 -1.09
CA SER A 198 -15.39 1.95 -0.62
C SER A 198 -16.03 1.71 0.73
N ARG A 199 -16.05 2.78 1.55
CA ARG A 199 -16.74 2.85 2.82
C ARG A 199 -17.51 4.16 2.93
N GLY A 200 -18.57 4.17 3.69
CA GLY A 200 -19.35 5.36 3.93
C GLY A 200 -20.02 5.91 2.66
N ALA A 201 -20.02 7.22 2.52
CA ALA A 201 -20.71 7.94 1.45
C ALA A 201 -19.87 8.14 0.17
N LEU A 202 -18.59 7.73 0.18
CA LEU A 202 -17.74 7.89 -1.00
C LEU A 202 -18.22 7.00 -2.15
N GLN A 203 -18.33 7.59 -3.32
CA GLN A 203 -18.78 6.93 -4.54
C GLN A 203 -17.62 6.80 -5.53
N PRO A 204 -16.79 5.76 -5.44
CA PRO A 204 -15.63 5.57 -6.30
C PRO A 204 -16.02 5.44 -7.78
N GLU A 205 -17.26 5.06 -8.07
CA GLU A 205 -17.83 5.03 -9.42
C GLU A 205 -17.75 6.40 -10.09
N TRP A 206 -18.00 7.48 -9.34
CA TRP A 206 -17.89 8.85 -9.84
C TRP A 206 -16.43 9.24 -10.13
N ALA A 207 -15.49 8.82 -9.31
CA ALA A 207 -14.07 9.07 -9.57
C ALA A 207 -13.63 8.41 -10.89
N VAL A 208 -14.06 7.17 -11.14
CA VAL A 208 -13.78 6.46 -12.40
C VAL A 208 -14.48 7.15 -13.57
N HIS A 209 -15.75 7.53 -13.41
CA HIS A 209 -16.52 8.16 -14.50
C HIS A 209 -15.96 9.52 -14.93
N ARG A 210 -15.46 10.34 -13.99
CA ARG A 210 -14.91 11.68 -14.27
C ARG A 210 -13.51 11.69 -14.86
N SER A 211 -12.79 10.59 -14.81
CA SER A 211 -11.43 10.46 -15.32
C SER A 211 -11.42 9.64 -16.59
N ASP A 212 -11.04 10.25 -17.71
CA ASP A 212 -10.90 9.54 -18.99
C ASP A 212 -9.92 8.38 -18.89
N THR A 213 -8.82 8.57 -18.16
CA THR A 213 -7.80 7.56 -17.92
C THR A 213 -8.35 6.37 -17.13
N LEU A 214 -9.05 6.62 -16.01
CA LEU A 214 -9.63 5.53 -15.23
C LEU A 214 -10.78 4.86 -16.00
N SER A 215 -11.59 5.62 -16.71
CA SER A 215 -12.71 5.10 -17.52
C SER A 215 -12.21 4.17 -18.62
N ARG A 216 -11.10 4.51 -19.28
CA ARG A 216 -10.45 3.67 -20.30
C ARG A 216 -10.04 2.30 -19.76
N HIS A 217 -9.58 2.25 -18.51
CA HIS A 217 -9.10 1.04 -17.83
C HIS A 217 -10.10 0.44 -16.84
N ARG A 218 -11.38 0.83 -16.91
CA ARG A 218 -12.42 0.41 -15.94
C ARG A 218 -12.52 -1.10 -15.75
N GLN A 219 -12.21 -1.89 -16.77
CA GLN A 219 -12.24 -3.36 -16.69
C GLN A 219 -11.13 -3.95 -15.78
N ASN A 220 -10.08 -3.15 -15.51
CA ASN A 220 -8.99 -3.51 -14.62
C ASN A 220 -9.13 -2.85 -13.23
N ILE A 221 -10.28 -2.20 -12.97
CA ILE A 221 -10.59 -1.52 -11.70
C ILE A 221 -11.79 -2.22 -11.06
N PHE A 222 -11.55 -2.83 -9.90
CA PHE A 222 -12.56 -3.54 -9.13
C PHE A 222 -13.05 -2.64 -8.00
N LEU A 223 -14.33 -2.27 -8.05
CA LEU A 223 -14.98 -1.46 -7.02
C LEU A 223 -15.68 -2.41 -6.04
N VAL A 224 -15.18 -2.45 -4.82
CA VAL A 224 -15.67 -3.33 -3.77
C VAL A 224 -16.35 -2.49 -2.70
N ARG A 225 -17.56 -2.83 -2.32
CA ARG A 225 -18.30 -2.09 -1.29
C ARG A 225 -18.24 -2.84 0.04
N GLU A 226 -17.90 -2.12 1.10
CA GLU A 226 -18.11 -2.61 2.46
C GLU A 226 -19.63 -2.68 2.73
N TRP A 227 -20.11 -3.85 3.06
CA TRP A 227 -21.53 -4.11 3.29
C TRP A 227 -21.98 -3.79 4.72
N ILE A 228 -21.03 -3.58 5.64
CA ILE A 228 -21.26 -3.04 6.98
C ILE A 228 -20.74 -1.61 7.02
N ARG A 229 -21.52 -0.71 7.62
CA ARG A 229 -21.07 0.66 7.82
C ARG A 229 -19.87 0.69 8.77
N ASN A 230 -18.71 1.06 8.26
CA ASN A 230 -17.44 1.09 8.99
C ASN A 230 -16.66 2.35 8.62
N GLU A 231 -16.51 3.24 9.59
CA GLU A 231 -15.84 4.54 9.41
C GLU A 231 -14.55 4.65 10.24
N ILE A 232 -14.00 3.51 10.70
CA ILE A 232 -12.74 3.50 11.44
C ILE A 232 -11.64 4.11 10.59
N SER A 233 -11.01 5.18 11.09
CA SER A 233 -9.86 5.80 10.43
C SER A 233 -8.69 5.98 11.39
N ALA A 234 -7.47 5.86 10.86
CA ALA A 234 -6.26 6.09 11.65
C ALA A 234 -6.19 7.52 12.21
N THR A 235 -6.78 8.49 11.51
CA THR A 235 -6.87 9.88 11.97
C THR A 235 -7.72 10.01 13.24
N GLU A 236 -8.89 9.37 13.24
CA GLU A 236 -9.77 9.38 14.42
C GLU A 236 -9.15 8.59 15.60
N VAL A 237 -8.47 7.48 15.31
CA VAL A 237 -7.73 6.71 16.32
C VAL A 237 -6.65 7.59 16.98
N ARG A 238 -5.83 8.31 16.20
CA ARG A 238 -4.83 9.23 16.77
C ARG A 238 -5.46 10.36 17.58
N ARG A 239 -6.58 10.91 17.10
CA ARG A 239 -7.33 11.95 17.81
C ARG A 239 -7.87 11.44 19.15
N GLY A 240 -8.42 10.22 19.18
CA GLY A 240 -8.89 9.57 20.40
C GLY A 240 -7.76 9.36 21.40
N LEU A 241 -6.63 8.78 20.96
CA LEU A 241 -5.45 8.56 21.81
C LEU A 241 -4.94 9.85 22.45
N ARG A 242 -4.80 10.93 21.66
CA ARG A 242 -4.38 12.24 22.16
C ARG A 242 -5.31 12.82 23.22
N ARG A 243 -6.61 12.54 23.12
CA ARG A 243 -7.63 13.00 24.07
C ARG A 243 -7.81 12.06 25.27
N GLY A 244 -6.97 11.02 25.39
CA GLY A 244 -7.11 10.01 26.45
C GLY A 244 -8.36 9.14 26.31
N GLN A 245 -8.97 9.10 25.12
CA GLN A 245 -10.14 8.27 24.84
C GLN A 245 -9.70 6.84 24.50
N SER A 246 -10.51 5.86 24.88
CA SER A 246 -10.25 4.47 24.51
C SER A 246 -10.44 4.25 23.03
N VAL A 247 -9.42 3.65 22.39
CA VAL A 247 -9.46 3.21 20.99
C VAL A 247 -9.47 1.69 20.89
N ARG A 248 -9.76 1.01 22.01
CA ARG A 248 -9.86 -0.45 22.05
C ARG A 248 -10.87 -0.94 21.01
N TYR A 249 -10.56 -2.05 20.36
CA TYR A 249 -11.32 -2.66 19.26
C TYR A 249 -11.32 -1.88 17.92
N LEU A 250 -10.77 -0.67 17.86
CA LEU A 250 -10.53 0.04 16.60
C LEU A 250 -9.21 -0.38 15.97
N VAL A 251 -8.28 -0.81 16.80
CA VAL A 251 -6.99 -1.39 16.46
C VAL A 251 -6.84 -2.75 17.15
N PRO A 252 -5.99 -3.66 16.67
CA PRO A 252 -5.67 -4.88 17.40
C PRO A 252 -5.09 -4.58 18.79
N ASP A 253 -5.37 -5.45 19.77
CA ASP A 253 -4.89 -5.27 21.14
C ASP A 253 -3.35 -5.17 21.19
N SER A 254 -2.63 -6.00 20.43
CA SER A 254 -1.17 -5.96 20.31
C SER A 254 -0.64 -4.61 19.81
N VAL A 255 -1.38 -3.96 18.90
CA VAL A 255 -1.05 -2.60 18.41
C VAL A 255 -1.30 -1.57 19.50
N LEU A 256 -2.40 -1.69 20.24
CA LEU A 256 -2.72 -0.78 21.35
C LEU A 256 -1.66 -0.87 22.46
N GLU A 257 -1.26 -2.08 22.83
CA GLU A 257 -0.19 -2.32 23.82
C GLU A 257 1.14 -1.69 23.35
N TYR A 258 1.50 -1.88 22.08
CA TYR A 258 2.70 -1.26 21.51
C TYR A 258 2.64 0.28 21.58
N VAL A 259 1.50 0.88 21.23
CA VAL A 259 1.29 2.32 21.29
C VAL A 259 1.49 2.84 22.71
N GLN A 260 0.95 2.13 23.73
CA GLN A 260 1.10 2.49 25.14
C GLN A 260 2.54 2.35 25.63
N GLN A 261 3.21 1.25 25.32
CA GLN A 261 4.61 1.00 25.70
C GLN A 261 5.58 2.03 25.14
N HIS A 262 5.32 2.52 23.92
CA HIS A 262 6.18 3.49 23.26
C HIS A 262 5.70 4.94 23.36
N HIS A 263 4.65 5.20 24.16
CA HIS A 263 4.06 6.53 24.36
C HIS A 263 3.74 7.26 23.04
N LEU A 264 3.24 6.52 22.03
CA LEU A 264 2.92 7.08 20.72
C LEU A 264 1.57 7.81 20.74
N TYR A 265 1.45 8.83 19.91
CA TYR A 265 0.21 9.61 19.71
C TYR A 265 -0.30 10.32 20.98
N THR A 266 0.59 10.59 21.93
CA THR A 266 0.29 11.43 23.12
C THR A 266 0.42 12.90 22.76
N HIS A 267 -0.09 13.77 23.64
CA HIS A 267 0.09 15.22 23.50
C HIS A 267 1.58 15.59 23.42
N ASP A 268 2.43 14.95 24.22
CA ASP A 268 3.88 15.22 24.25
C ASP A 268 4.57 14.73 22.98
N SER A 269 4.12 13.63 22.37
CA SER A 269 4.67 13.16 21.11
C SER A 269 4.37 14.10 19.93
N GLU A 270 3.35 14.95 20.04
CA GLU A 270 3.04 15.98 19.06
C GLU A 270 3.95 17.21 19.17
N THR A 271 4.42 17.55 20.36
CA THR A 271 5.43 18.61 20.54
C THR A 271 6.76 18.22 19.89
N LEU A 272 7.11 16.94 19.91
CA LEU A 272 8.26 16.40 19.16
C LEU A 272 8.08 16.49 17.63
N ASN A 273 6.85 16.56 17.13
CA ASN A 273 6.50 16.78 15.74
C ASN A 273 6.22 18.26 15.42
N GLN A 274 6.86 19.19 16.11
CA GLN A 274 6.77 20.66 15.93
C GLN A 274 5.39 21.26 16.19
N GLY A 275 4.58 20.66 17.06
CA GLY A 275 3.32 21.25 17.53
C GLY A 275 2.22 21.39 16.47
N ALA A 276 2.41 20.78 15.29
CA ALA A 276 1.42 20.85 14.23
C ALA A 276 0.22 19.94 14.57
N PRO A 277 -1.01 20.47 14.60
CA PRO A 277 -2.18 19.63 14.83
C PRO A 277 -2.27 18.57 13.74
N LEU A 278 -2.73 17.36 14.10
CA LEU A 278 -3.02 16.28 13.15
C LEU A 278 -4.08 16.76 12.15
N ARG A 279 -3.63 17.33 11.06
CA ARG A 279 -4.50 17.73 9.96
C ARG A 279 -4.80 16.52 9.06
N PRO A 280 -5.96 16.51 8.39
CA PRO A 280 -6.18 15.60 7.28
C PRO A 280 -5.03 15.76 6.28
N LEU A 281 -4.67 14.65 5.66
CA LEU A 281 -3.54 14.58 4.75
C LEU A 281 -3.87 15.27 3.44
N THR A 282 -3.67 16.56 3.41
CA THR A 282 -3.55 17.30 2.17
C THR A 282 -2.06 17.55 1.96
N LYS A 283 -1.53 17.13 0.81
CA LYS A 283 -0.23 17.59 0.33
C LYS A 283 -0.32 19.10 0.30
N GLN A 284 0.50 19.82 1.05
CA GLN A 284 0.67 21.25 0.79
C GLN A 284 1.25 21.35 -0.62
N ALA A 285 0.56 22.05 -1.52
CA ALA A 285 1.17 22.53 -2.72
C ALA A 285 2.41 23.33 -2.26
N SER A 286 3.60 22.88 -2.63
CA SER A 286 4.80 23.69 -2.51
C SER A 286 4.53 24.93 -3.33
N ASP A 287 4.40 26.07 -2.66
CA ASP A 287 4.37 27.37 -3.30
C ASP A 287 5.56 27.46 -4.24
N ALA A 288 5.24 27.73 -5.50
CA ALA A 288 6.20 27.91 -6.58
C ALA A 288 6.97 29.22 -6.40
#